data_8f975293fb318bba8338f4b27de2eab4
#
_entry.id   8f975293fb318bba8338f4b27de2eab4
#
_cell.length_a   1.000
_cell.length_b   1.000
_cell.length_c   1.000
_cell.angle_alpha   90.00
_cell.angle_beta   90.00
_cell.angle_gamma   90.00
#
_symmetry.space_group_name_H-M   'P 1'
#
loop_
_entity.id
_entity.type
_entity.pdbx_description
1 polymer ?
#
loop_
_entity_poly.entity_id
_entity_poly.type
_entity_poly.pdbx_seq_one_letter_code
_entity_poly.pdbx_strand_id
1 'polypeptide(L)'
;MVKLDQINISNDGLTKFFSPIEAAILRTLWVEGEMMTSELTEKTKIPLTSIAGTLDRLVKAGYTVRRVDTVNGRVRYVYAPVYTEEEVASEITTKIMDSLVDTFGRVAIENFSKYSDKK
;
A
#
# COMPACT_ATOMS: atom_id res chain seq x y z
N MET A 1 2.10 -3.15 7.44
CA MET A 1 1.88 -1.90 8.15
C MET A 1 2.90 -0.86 7.77
N VAL A 2 2.45 0.36 7.48
CA VAL A 2 3.36 1.46 7.15
C VAL A 2 4.19 1.82 8.37
N LYS A 3 5.49 1.95 8.17
CA LYS A 3 6.41 2.41 9.22
C LYS A 3 6.57 3.93 9.08
N LEU A 4 6.34 4.66 10.16
CA LEU A 4 6.40 6.12 10.14
C LEU A 4 7.79 6.66 9.82
N ASP A 5 8.83 5.94 10.16
CA ASP A 5 10.21 6.30 9.85
C ASP A 5 10.57 6.17 8.37
N GLN A 6 9.69 5.57 7.57
CA GLN A 6 9.88 5.40 6.13
C GLN A 6 9.06 6.37 5.30
N ILE A 7 8.36 7.31 5.95
CA ILE A 7 7.57 8.31 5.21
C ILE A 7 8.49 9.33 4.58
N ASN A 8 8.33 9.53 3.28
CA ASN A 8 9.06 10.54 2.53
C ASN A 8 8.09 11.60 2.01
N ILE A 9 7.94 12.67 2.76
CA ILE A 9 6.99 13.74 2.47
C ILE A 9 7.27 14.42 1.14
N SER A 10 8.54 14.45 0.71
CA SER A 10 8.92 15.09 -0.55
C SER A 10 8.55 14.28 -1.79
N ASN A 11 8.21 13.01 -1.65
CA ASN A 11 7.72 12.21 -2.77
C ASN A 11 6.27 12.53 -3.10
N ASP A 12 5.82 12.12 -4.28
CA ASP A 12 4.45 12.37 -4.74
C ASP A 12 3.52 11.21 -4.41
N GLY A 13 2.32 11.55 -3.93
CA GLY A 13 1.24 10.60 -3.73
C GLY A 13 1.63 9.39 -2.89
N LEU A 14 1.27 8.21 -3.36
CA LEU A 14 1.46 6.95 -2.63
C LEU A 14 2.93 6.62 -2.37
N THR A 15 3.84 7.16 -3.17
CA THR A 15 5.28 6.93 -2.97
C THR A 15 5.84 7.65 -1.74
N LYS A 16 5.03 8.46 -1.07
CA LYS A 16 5.40 8.97 0.25
C LYS A 16 5.50 7.85 1.29
N PHE A 17 4.75 6.77 1.10
CA PHE A 17 4.57 5.71 2.10
C PHE A 17 5.05 4.34 1.62
N PHE A 18 5.13 4.14 0.32
CA PHE A 18 5.51 2.88 -0.30
C PHE A 18 6.59 3.14 -1.35
N SER A 19 7.39 2.12 -1.63
CA SER A 19 8.34 2.22 -2.75
C SER A 19 7.56 2.36 -4.06
N PRO A 20 8.18 2.86 -5.15
CA PRO A 20 7.50 2.96 -6.44
C PRO A 20 6.92 1.64 -6.94
N ILE A 21 7.63 0.53 -6.73
CA ILE A 21 7.15 -0.80 -7.15
C ILE A 21 5.99 -1.26 -6.28
N GLU A 22 6.10 -1.08 -4.97
CA GLU A 22 4.99 -1.40 -4.05
C GLU A 22 3.73 -0.61 -4.40
N ALA A 23 3.90 0.69 -4.66
CA ALA A 23 2.79 1.55 -5.03
C ALA A 23 2.14 1.10 -6.34
N ALA A 24 2.95 0.75 -7.34
CA ALA A 24 2.44 0.26 -8.63
C ALA A 24 1.63 -1.02 -8.47
N ILE A 25 2.13 -1.97 -7.67
CA ILE A 25 1.44 -3.24 -7.41
C ILE A 25 0.13 -2.99 -6.68
N LEU A 26 0.15 -2.20 -5.61
CA LEU A 26 -1.06 -1.95 -4.82
C LEU A 26 -2.13 -1.24 -5.63
N ARG A 27 -1.76 -0.22 -6.42
CA ARG A 27 -2.71 0.48 -7.29
C ARG A 27 -3.35 -0.47 -8.29
N THR A 28 -2.55 -1.35 -8.88
CA THR A 28 -3.05 -2.30 -9.87
C THR A 28 -4.00 -3.30 -9.23
N LEU A 29 -3.65 -3.84 -8.07
CA LEU A 29 -4.52 -4.78 -7.35
C LEU A 29 -5.82 -4.11 -6.88
N TRP A 30 -5.77 -2.86 -6.45
CA TRP A 30 -6.99 -2.15 -6.05
C TRP A 30 -7.96 -1.95 -7.21
N VAL A 31 -7.45 -1.79 -8.42
CA VAL A 31 -8.28 -1.64 -9.62
C VAL A 31 -8.76 -3.00 -10.15
N GLU A 32 -7.84 -3.96 -10.27
CA GLU A 32 -8.11 -5.23 -10.96
C GLU A 32 -8.62 -6.34 -10.02
N GLY A 33 -8.36 -6.23 -8.72
CA GLY A 33 -8.69 -7.28 -7.76
C GLY A 33 -7.59 -8.32 -7.68
N GLU A 34 -7.89 -9.56 -8.06
CA GLU A 34 -6.91 -10.65 -8.01
C GLU A 34 -6.06 -10.68 -9.28
N MET A 35 -4.75 -10.89 -9.12
CA MET A 35 -3.84 -11.02 -10.26
C MET A 35 -2.72 -12.01 -10.00
N MET A 36 -2.32 -12.71 -11.04
CA MET A 36 -1.11 -13.52 -11.06
C MET A 36 0.11 -12.63 -11.25
N THR A 37 1.28 -13.15 -10.90
CA THR A 37 2.56 -12.42 -11.05
C THR A 37 2.79 -12.00 -12.51
N SER A 38 2.49 -12.89 -13.46
CA SER A 38 2.63 -12.60 -14.89
C SER A 38 1.74 -11.45 -15.36
N GLU A 39 0.52 -11.40 -14.83
CA GLU A 39 -0.42 -10.32 -15.15
C GLU A 39 0.05 -8.98 -14.61
N LEU A 40 0.60 -8.99 -13.39
CA LEU A 40 1.17 -7.78 -12.79
C LEU A 40 2.37 -7.27 -13.58
N THR A 41 3.24 -8.18 -14.03
CA THR A 41 4.39 -7.83 -14.87
C THR A 41 3.93 -7.18 -16.18
N GLU A 42 2.91 -7.75 -16.80
CA GLU A 42 2.37 -7.21 -18.05
C GLU A 42 1.72 -5.84 -17.85
N LYS A 43 0.92 -5.67 -16.81
CA LYS A 43 0.24 -4.40 -16.54
C LYS A 43 1.18 -3.29 -16.12
N THR A 44 2.16 -3.59 -15.28
CA THR A 44 3.06 -2.57 -14.72
C THR A 44 4.31 -2.35 -15.55
N LYS A 45 4.65 -3.29 -16.44
CA LYS A 45 5.89 -3.28 -17.21
C LYS A 45 7.14 -3.36 -16.32
N ILE A 46 6.99 -3.84 -15.11
CA ILE A 46 8.08 -4.03 -14.16
C ILE A 46 8.58 -5.47 -14.29
N PRO A 47 9.90 -5.69 -14.27
CA PRO A 47 10.45 -7.04 -14.42
C PRO A 47 9.92 -8.03 -13.37
N LEU A 48 9.77 -9.29 -13.79
CA LEU A 48 9.21 -10.36 -12.96
C LEU A 48 9.94 -10.51 -11.62
N THR A 49 11.27 -10.44 -11.61
CA THR A 49 12.05 -10.58 -10.38
C THR A 49 11.73 -9.49 -9.38
N SER A 50 11.55 -8.26 -9.83
CA SER A 50 11.17 -7.14 -8.98
C SER A 50 9.75 -7.30 -8.45
N ILE A 51 8.82 -7.72 -9.31
CA ILE A 51 7.43 -7.96 -8.92
C ILE A 51 7.37 -9.07 -7.84
N ALA A 52 8.03 -10.20 -8.10
CA ALA A 52 7.98 -11.35 -7.19
C ALA A 52 8.55 -11.00 -5.81
N GLY A 53 9.70 -10.34 -5.76
CA GLY A 53 10.33 -9.94 -4.50
C GLY A 53 9.48 -8.93 -3.73
N THR A 54 8.88 -7.98 -4.43
CA THR A 54 8.04 -6.98 -3.81
C THR A 54 6.73 -7.57 -3.30
N LEU A 55 6.11 -8.48 -4.06
CA LEU A 55 4.90 -9.20 -3.61
C LEU A 55 5.17 -9.98 -2.34
N ASP A 56 6.33 -10.65 -2.26
CA ASP A 56 6.71 -11.39 -1.06
C ASP A 56 6.77 -10.46 0.17
N ARG A 57 7.37 -9.29 0.01
CA ARG A 57 7.41 -8.29 1.08
C ARG A 57 6.02 -7.77 1.46
N LEU A 58 5.16 -7.52 0.46
CA LEU A 58 3.80 -7.05 0.71
C LEU A 58 2.95 -8.10 1.43
N VAL A 59 3.14 -9.38 1.10
CA VAL A 59 2.46 -10.47 1.81
C VAL A 59 2.92 -10.51 3.27
N LYS A 60 4.22 -10.44 3.51
CA LYS A 60 4.78 -10.44 4.86
C LYS A 60 4.34 -9.23 5.67
N ALA A 61 4.18 -8.09 5.01
CA ALA A 61 3.72 -6.86 5.67
C ALA A 61 2.21 -6.83 5.90
N GLY A 62 1.46 -7.77 5.32
CA GLY A 62 0.02 -7.86 5.52
C GLY A 62 -0.83 -7.03 4.58
N TYR A 63 -0.25 -6.47 3.52
CA TYR A 63 -1.00 -5.68 2.53
C TYR A 63 -1.61 -6.51 1.41
N THR A 64 -1.01 -7.65 1.11
CA THR A 64 -1.54 -8.58 0.10
C THR A 64 -1.64 -9.97 0.68
N VAL A 65 -2.51 -10.78 0.09
CA VAL A 65 -2.65 -12.19 0.42
C VAL A 65 -2.47 -12.98 -0.87
N ARG A 66 -1.94 -14.16 -0.74
CA ARG A 66 -1.68 -15.05 -1.87
C ARG A 66 -2.42 -16.36 -1.65
N ARG A 67 -3.05 -16.86 -2.72
CA ARG A 67 -3.62 -18.20 -2.74
C ARG A 67 -3.04 -19.01 -3.90
N VAL A 68 -3.13 -20.30 -3.78
CA VAL A 68 -2.70 -21.22 -4.83
C VAL A 68 -3.89 -21.51 -5.75
N ASP A 69 -3.64 -21.47 -7.04
CA ASP A 69 -4.64 -21.85 -8.05
C ASP A 69 -3.98 -22.76 -9.06
N THR A 70 -4.78 -23.59 -9.74
CA THR A 70 -4.30 -24.47 -10.78
C THR A 70 -4.93 -24.06 -12.11
N VAL A 71 -4.06 -23.66 -13.05
CA VAL A 71 -4.46 -23.23 -14.38
C VAL A 71 -3.76 -24.13 -15.40
N ASN A 72 -4.52 -24.82 -16.22
CA ASN A 72 -3.98 -25.73 -17.25
C ASN A 72 -2.98 -26.75 -16.68
N GLY A 73 -3.29 -27.32 -15.51
CA GLY A 73 -2.43 -28.29 -14.85
C GLY A 73 -1.21 -27.72 -14.15
N ARG A 74 -1.03 -26.40 -14.16
CA ARG A 74 0.10 -25.74 -13.49
C ARG A 74 -0.36 -25.00 -12.26
N VAL A 75 0.45 -25.10 -11.20
CA VAL A 75 0.21 -24.37 -9.97
C VAL A 75 0.64 -22.92 -10.15
N ARG A 76 -0.23 -21.98 -9.80
CA ARG A 76 0.03 -20.54 -9.87
C ARG A 76 -0.33 -19.88 -8.56
N TYR A 77 0.37 -18.82 -8.23
CA TYR A 77 -0.01 -17.96 -7.11
C TYR A 77 -0.86 -16.80 -7.64
N VAL A 78 -1.96 -16.54 -6.94
CA VAL A 78 -2.85 -15.42 -7.24
C VAL A 78 -2.81 -14.49 -6.04
N TYR A 79 -2.58 -13.22 -6.28
CA TYR A 79 -2.43 -12.20 -5.25
C TYR A 79 -3.64 -11.28 -5.24
N ALA A 80 -4.07 -10.90 -4.05
CA ALA A 80 -5.19 -9.97 -3.87
C ALA A 80 -4.84 -8.97 -2.78
N PRO A 81 -5.40 -7.75 -2.82
CA PRO A 81 -5.20 -6.80 -1.73
C PRO A 81 -5.98 -7.27 -0.50
N VAL A 82 -5.38 -7.16 0.67
CA VAL A 82 -6.07 -7.45 1.94
C VAL A 82 -7.01 -6.30 2.30
N TYR A 83 -6.57 -5.07 2.04
CA TYR A 83 -7.32 -3.86 2.36
C TYR A 83 -7.64 -3.09 1.09
N THR A 84 -8.74 -2.35 1.13
CA THR A 84 -9.05 -1.39 0.06
C THR A 84 -8.09 -0.19 0.16
N GLU A 85 -8.03 0.60 -0.90
CA GLU A 85 -7.26 1.83 -0.90
C GLU A 85 -7.70 2.76 0.23
N GLU A 86 -9.01 2.88 0.43
CA GLU A 86 -9.58 3.71 1.49
C GLU A 86 -9.17 3.23 2.89
N GLU A 87 -9.18 1.92 3.11
CA GLU A 87 -8.75 1.35 4.38
C GLU A 87 -7.28 1.63 4.66
N VAL A 88 -6.42 1.50 3.66
CA VAL A 88 -4.99 1.81 3.79
C VAL A 88 -4.81 3.31 4.08
N ALA A 89 -5.54 4.17 3.37
CA ALA A 89 -5.48 5.60 3.60
C ALA A 89 -5.88 5.96 5.03
N SER A 90 -6.95 5.34 5.54
CA SER A 90 -7.41 5.57 6.91
C SER A 90 -6.38 5.13 7.95
N GLU A 91 -5.77 3.97 7.75
CA GLU A 91 -4.73 3.48 8.66
C GLU A 91 -3.54 4.43 8.71
N ILE A 92 -3.05 4.85 7.56
CA ILE A 92 -1.91 5.77 7.48
C ILE A 92 -2.24 7.11 8.13
N THR A 93 -3.40 7.65 7.80
CA THR A 93 -3.85 8.93 8.37
C THR A 93 -3.92 8.86 9.89
N THR A 94 -4.55 7.83 10.42
CA THR A 94 -4.69 7.66 11.88
C THR A 94 -3.32 7.57 12.55
N LYS A 95 -2.39 6.81 11.99
CA LYS A 95 -1.05 6.67 12.56
C LYS A 95 -0.29 7.99 12.58
N ILE A 96 -0.38 8.76 11.51
CA ILE A 96 0.28 10.05 11.44
C ILE A 96 -0.33 11.02 12.45
N MET A 97 -1.65 11.07 12.52
CA MET A 97 -2.34 11.92 13.48
C MET A 97 -2.00 11.56 14.92
N ASP A 98 -2.01 10.26 15.24
CA ASP A 98 -1.64 9.79 16.58
C ASP A 98 -0.22 10.18 16.94
N SER A 99 0.72 10.05 16.00
CA SER A 99 2.12 10.43 16.20
C SER A 99 2.25 11.93 16.45
N LEU A 100 1.51 12.74 15.70
CA LEU A 100 1.53 14.19 15.87
C LEU A 100 0.92 14.62 17.21
N VAL A 101 -0.17 13.98 17.63
CA VAL A 101 -0.79 14.25 18.93
C VAL A 101 0.14 13.82 20.06
N ASP A 102 0.79 12.66 19.92
CA ASP A 102 1.76 12.19 20.90
C ASP A 102 2.91 13.17 21.09
N THR A 103 3.36 13.80 20.01
CA THR A 103 4.49 14.74 20.02
C THR A 103 4.08 16.15 20.44
N PHE A 104 3.00 16.66 19.89
CA PHE A 104 2.61 18.07 20.00
C PHE A 104 1.34 18.32 20.82
N GLY A 105 0.63 17.26 21.21
CA GLY A 105 -0.56 17.36 22.04
C GLY A 105 -1.70 18.16 21.42
N ARG A 106 -2.26 19.06 22.21
CA ARG A 106 -3.43 19.87 21.79
C ARG A 106 -3.20 20.68 20.54
N VAL A 107 -1.97 21.15 20.32
CA VAL A 107 -1.64 21.96 19.13
C VAL A 107 -1.95 21.19 17.84
N ALA A 108 -1.62 19.89 17.81
CA ALA A 108 -1.94 19.04 16.65
C ALA A 108 -3.45 18.98 16.42
N ILE A 109 -4.21 18.74 17.48
CA ILE A 109 -5.68 18.63 17.41
C ILE A 109 -6.29 19.95 16.90
N GLU A 110 -5.83 21.09 17.42
CA GLU A 110 -6.32 22.40 17.02
C GLU A 110 -6.06 22.67 15.54
N ASN A 111 -4.87 22.28 15.05
CA ASN A 111 -4.53 22.46 13.64
C ASN A 111 -5.33 21.55 12.71
N PHE A 112 -5.62 20.32 13.13
CA PHE A 112 -6.51 19.43 12.36
C PHE A 112 -7.90 20.05 12.23
N SER A 113 -8.43 20.60 13.31
CA SER A 113 -9.73 21.28 13.29
C SER A 113 -9.75 22.46 12.33
N LYS A 114 -8.70 23.29 12.36
CA LYS A 114 -8.55 24.43 11.45
C LYS A 114 -8.48 23.97 9.99
N TYR A 115 -7.75 22.89 9.73
CA TYR A 115 -7.62 22.35 8.38
C TYR A 115 -8.98 21.88 7.87
N SER A 116 -9.75 21.18 8.71
CA SER A 116 -11.09 20.73 8.38
C SER A 116 -12.01 21.89 8.01
N ASP A 117 -11.92 22.99 8.76
CA ASP A 117 -12.75 24.18 8.53
C ASP A 117 -12.44 24.89 7.21
N LYS A 118 -11.23 24.70 6.67
CA LYS A 118 -10.83 25.28 5.38
C LYS A 118 -11.40 24.52 4.18
N LYS A 119 -11.90 23.34 4.42
CA LYS A 119 -12.49 22.48 3.39
C LYS A 119 -14.01 22.59 3.40
#